data_55906d7a859c97c2f75757f4eef15488
#
_entry.id   55906d7a859c97c2f75757f4eef15488
#
_cell.length_a   1.000
_cell.length_b   1.000
_cell.length_c   1.000
_cell.angle_alpha   90.00
_cell.angle_beta   90.00
_cell.angle_gamma   90.00
#
_symmetry.space_group_name_H-M   'P 1'
#
loop_
_entity.id
_entity.type
_entity.pdbx_description
1 polymer ?
#
loop_
_entity_poly.entity_id
_entity_poly.type
_entity_poly.pdbx_seq_one_letter_code
_entity_poly.pdbx_strand_id
1 'polypeptide(L)'
;MAVDNVNHPSHYCNNKAGIEVIEVTGNLNFDLGNAFKYLARYKSKKLPAEDVKKAVFYLNHFYANIQKLCKIVVCAEEEIPALVKKMERFCEVEDVPCIRRAMETITQAVLAEYDHLDHPLPLLSEAEWNITIADLKTYAESIADKKPEDFNG
;
A
#
# COMPACT_ATOMS: atom_id res chain seq x y z
N MET A 1 15.00 -16.10 -21.09
CA MET A 1 14.13 -16.81 -20.15
C MET A 1 12.67 -16.41 -20.41
N ALA A 2 11.77 -17.34 -20.35
CA ALA A 2 10.35 -17.03 -20.42
C ALA A 2 9.96 -16.23 -19.18
N VAL A 3 9.19 -15.14 -19.36
CA VAL A 3 8.63 -14.38 -18.24
C VAL A 3 7.53 -15.22 -17.60
N ASP A 4 7.69 -15.59 -16.33
CA ASP A 4 6.64 -16.26 -15.57
C ASP A 4 5.60 -15.25 -15.10
N ASN A 5 4.59 -15.03 -15.92
CA ASN A 5 3.54 -14.05 -15.64
C ASN A 5 2.51 -14.53 -14.60
N VAL A 6 2.62 -15.78 -14.15
CA VAL A 6 1.69 -16.37 -13.17
C VAL A 6 2.29 -16.34 -11.78
N ASN A 7 3.48 -16.92 -11.61
CA ASN A 7 4.09 -17.06 -10.28
C ASN A 7 4.88 -15.80 -9.87
N HIS A 8 5.60 -15.20 -10.82
CA HIS A 8 6.42 -14.00 -10.57
C HIS A 8 6.18 -12.91 -11.62
N PRO A 9 4.99 -12.29 -11.64
CA PRO A 9 4.71 -11.22 -12.59
C PRO A 9 5.65 -10.04 -12.39
N SER A 10 6.25 -9.55 -13.47
CA SER A 10 7.29 -8.51 -13.43
C SER A 10 6.88 -7.23 -12.69
N HIS A 11 5.61 -6.85 -12.78
CA HIS A 11 5.10 -5.66 -12.10
C HIS A 11 4.97 -5.80 -10.58
N TYR A 12 5.19 -6.99 -10.02
CA TYR A 12 5.28 -7.23 -8.59
C TYR A 12 6.72 -7.49 -8.12
N CYS A 13 7.59 -7.98 -9.00
CA CYS A 13 8.96 -8.37 -8.68
C CYS A 13 9.99 -7.31 -9.04
N ASN A 14 9.79 -6.59 -10.14
CA ASN A 14 10.74 -5.60 -10.65
C ASN A 14 10.43 -4.20 -10.06
N ASN A 15 10.60 -4.05 -8.76
CA ASN A 15 10.44 -2.77 -8.07
C ASN A 15 11.75 -2.36 -7.38
N LYS A 16 11.86 -1.06 -7.07
CA LYS A 16 13.06 -0.49 -6.43
C LYS A 16 13.31 -1.01 -5.00
N ALA A 17 12.30 -1.56 -4.34
CA ALA A 17 12.46 -2.16 -3.02
C ALA A 17 13.24 -3.47 -3.04
N GLY A 18 13.24 -4.18 -4.18
CA GLY A 18 13.86 -5.50 -4.31
C GLY A 18 13.12 -6.59 -3.53
N ILE A 19 11.85 -6.38 -3.24
CA ILE A 19 10.97 -7.26 -2.45
C ILE A 19 9.74 -7.54 -3.30
N GLU A 20 9.30 -8.80 -3.36
CA GLU A 20 8.04 -9.11 -4.03
C GLU A 20 6.85 -8.52 -3.25
N VAL A 21 5.94 -7.87 -3.95
CA VAL A 21 4.77 -7.21 -3.32
C VAL A 21 3.96 -8.18 -2.47
N ILE A 22 3.86 -9.46 -2.87
CA ILE A 22 3.13 -10.49 -2.12
C ILE A 22 3.72 -10.77 -0.73
N GLU A 23 5.02 -10.54 -0.53
CA GLU A 23 5.67 -10.71 0.78
C GLU A 23 5.16 -9.70 1.82
N VAL A 24 4.58 -8.60 1.38
CA VAL A 24 3.88 -7.63 2.22
C VAL A 24 2.38 -7.93 2.21
N THR A 25 1.77 -7.93 1.05
CA THR A 25 0.31 -7.95 0.91
C THR A 25 -0.34 -9.25 1.36
N GLY A 26 0.38 -10.37 1.25
CA GLY A 26 -0.07 -11.67 1.75
C GLY A 26 -0.19 -11.75 3.27
N ASN A 27 0.37 -10.80 4.00
CA ASN A 27 0.35 -10.70 5.45
C ASN A 27 -0.60 -9.63 6.00
N LEU A 28 -1.32 -8.92 5.13
CA LEU A 28 -2.27 -7.88 5.50
C LEU A 28 -3.71 -8.36 5.25
N ASN A 29 -4.67 -7.72 5.93
CA ASN A 29 -6.07 -7.95 5.61
C ASN A 29 -6.37 -7.57 4.15
N PHE A 30 -7.56 -7.95 3.68
CA PHE A 30 -7.94 -7.79 2.28
C PHE A 30 -7.84 -6.33 1.80
N ASP A 31 -8.35 -5.39 2.57
CA ASP A 31 -8.40 -3.97 2.17
C ASP A 31 -7.00 -3.35 2.12
N LEU A 32 -6.24 -3.46 3.21
CA LEU A 32 -4.90 -2.87 3.28
C LEU A 32 -3.91 -3.59 2.36
N GLY A 33 -4.04 -4.91 2.19
CA GLY A 33 -3.26 -5.67 1.23
C GLY A 33 -3.50 -5.21 -0.20
N ASN A 34 -4.75 -5.01 -0.60
CA ASN A 34 -5.07 -4.48 -1.93
C ASN A 34 -4.61 -3.02 -2.08
N ALA A 35 -4.85 -2.16 -1.09
CA ALA A 35 -4.37 -0.78 -1.14
C ALA A 35 -2.85 -0.72 -1.34
N PHE A 36 -2.09 -1.44 -0.52
CA PHE A 36 -0.62 -1.49 -0.63
C PHE A 36 -0.16 -2.04 -1.98
N LYS A 37 -0.79 -3.11 -2.47
CA LYS A 37 -0.51 -3.69 -3.79
C LYS A 37 -0.64 -2.65 -4.90
N TYR A 38 -1.72 -1.91 -4.92
CA TYR A 38 -1.95 -0.92 -5.96
C TYR A 38 -0.97 0.26 -5.87
N LEU A 39 -0.64 0.72 -4.67
CA LEU A 39 0.37 1.76 -4.45
C LEU A 39 1.77 1.29 -4.86
N ALA A 40 2.12 0.03 -4.61
CA ALA A 40 3.44 -0.50 -4.94
C ALA A 40 3.68 -0.71 -6.44
N ARG A 41 2.62 -0.94 -7.23
CA ARG A 41 2.76 -1.33 -8.64
C ARG A 41 2.29 -0.29 -9.66
N TYR A 42 1.68 0.82 -9.24
CA TYR A 42 0.99 1.74 -10.17
C TYR A 42 1.88 2.23 -11.33
N LYS A 43 3.17 2.49 -11.05
CA LYS A 43 4.14 2.92 -12.07
C LYS A 43 4.41 1.87 -13.15
N SER A 44 4.16 0.60 -12.85
CA SER A 44 4.46 -0.54 -13.73
C SER A 44 3.25 -1.07 -14.49
N LYS A 45 2.08 -0.51 -14.23
CA LYS A 45 0.82 -0.97 -14.85
C LYS A 45 0.39 -0.06 -15.98
N LYS A 46 -0.34 -0.66 -16.92
CA LYS A 46 -0.83 0.01 -18.14
C LYS A 46 -1.63 1.29 -17.87
N LEU A 47 -2.33 1.35 -16.73
CA LEU A 47 -3.16 2.48 -16.33
C LEU A 47 -2.80 2.91 -14.90
N PRO A 48 -1.71 3.69 -14.72
CA PRO A 48 -1.23 4.09 -13.40
C PRO A 48 -2.28 4.79 -12.53
N ALA A 49 -3.02 5.74 -13.12
CA ALA A 49 -4.06 6.48 -12.41
C ALA A 49 -5.18 5.56 -11.86
N GLU A 50 -5.55 4.51 -12.61
CA GLU A 50 -6.54 3.55 -12.13
C GLU A 50 -6.06 2.78 -10.90
N ASP A 51 -4.81 2.40 -10.86
CA ASP A 51 -4.25 1.69 -9.69
C ASP A 51 -4.26 2.61 -8.45
N VAL A 52 -3.93 3.89 -8.60
CA VAL A 52 -4.06 4.85 -7.49
C VAL A 52 -5.52 4.99 -7.04
N LYS A 53 -6.47 5.07 -7.96
CA LYS A 53 -7.92 5.13 -7.65
C LYS A 53 -8.39 3.87 -6.93
N LYS A 54 -7.89 2.69 -7.32
CA LYS A 54 -8.20 1.42 -6.63
C LYS A 54 -7.63 1.42 -5.21
N ALA A 55 -6.43 1.94 -5.00
CA ALA A 55 -5.89 2.11 -3.64
C ALA A 55 -6.79 3.00 -2.79
N VAL A 56 -7.26 4.12 -3.32
CA VAL A 56 -8.22 5.01 -2.63
C VAL A 56 -9.50 4.27 -2.27
N PHE A 57 -10.04 3.46 -3.19
CA PHE A 57 -11.24 2.66 -2.91
C PHE A 57 -11.04 1.74 -1.70
N TYR A 58 -9.94 0.98 -1.66
CA TYR A 58 -9.69 0.05 -0.56
C TYR A 58 -9.36 0.75 0.76
N LEU A 59 -8.66 1.89 0.72
CA LEU A 59 -8.42 2.70 1.90
C LEU A 59 -9.72 3.25 2.50
N ASN A 60 -10.62 3.75 1.66
CA ASN A 60 -11.94 4.22 2.09
C ASN A 60 -12.80 3.06 2.64
N HIS A 61 -12.76 1.90 1.99
CA HIS A 61 -13.49 0.72 2.46
C HIS A 61 -12.97 0.26 3.82
N PHE A 62 -11.65 0.21 3.99
CA PHE A 62 -11.02 -0.08 5.29
C PHE A 62 -11.49 0.89 6.37
N TYR A 63 -11.37 2.19 6.14
CA TYR A 63 -11.74 3.21 7.12
C TYR A 63 -13.23 3.15 7.51
N ALA A 64 -14.10 2.97 6.53
CA ALA A 64 -15.55 2.86 6.78
C ALA A 64 -15.95 1.61 7.57
N ASN A 65 -15.13 0.54 7.53
CA ASN A 65 -15.44 -0.75 8.15
C ASN A 65 -14.52 -1.11 9.32
N ILE A 66 -13.62 -0.23 9.71
CA ILE A 66 -12.57 -0.53 10.70
C ILE A 66 -13.12 -1.01 12.04
N GLN A 67 -14.30 -0.54 12.46
CA GLN A 67 -14.98 -1.00 13.67
C GLN A 67 -15.44 -2.48 13.60
N LYS A 68 -15.53 -3.02 12.38
CA LYS A 68 -15.93 -4.40 12.11
C LYS A 68 -14.74 -5.31 11.80
N LEU A 69 -13.56 -4.73 11.56
CA LEU A 69 -12.36 -5.47 11.18
C LEU A 69 -11.63 -5.96 12.42
N CYS A 70 -11.54 -7.27 12.56
CA CYS A 70 -10.94 -7.89 13.73
C CYS A 70 -9.41 -7.87 13.71
N LYS A 71 -8.78 -7.84 12.52
CA LYS A 71 -7.32 -7.88 12.36
C LYS A 71 -6.85 -7.17 11.10
N ILE A 72 -5.70 -6.49 11.23
CA ILE A 72 -4.95 -5.88 10.13
C ILE A 72 -3.95 -6.87 9.56
N VAL A 73 -3.25 -7.59 10.43
CA VAL A 73 -2.19 -8.53 10.08
C VAL A 73 -2.69 -9.96 10.21
N VAL A 74 -2.37 -10.80 9.23
CA VAL A 74 -2.76 -12.22 9.20
C VAL A 74 -1.59 -13.18 9.45
N CYS A 75 -0.34 -12.68 9.50
CA CYS A 75 0.82 -13.48 9.87
C CYS A 75 0.94 -13.64 11.40
N ALA A 76 1.85 -14.52 11.82
CA ALA A 76 2.17 -14.68 13.24
C ALA A 76 2.81 -13.41 13.81
N GLU A 77 2.59 -13.16 15.10
CA GLU A 77 3.07 -11.93 15.78
C GLU A 77 4.58 -11.76 15.67
N GLU A 78 5.35 -12.83 15.82
CA GLU A 78 6.80 -12.83 15.69
C GLU A 78 7.31 -12.47 14.29
N GLU A 79 6.47 -12.54 13.25
CA GLU A 79 6.81 -12.18 11.88
C GLU A 79 6.57 -10.69 11.59
N ILE A 80 5.83 -9.98 12.44
CA ILE A 80 5.44 -8.58 12.20
C ILE A 80 6.65 -7.66 12.10
N PRO A 81 7.71 -7.75 12.93
CA PRO A 81 8.88 -6.88 12.78
C PRO A 81 9.56 -7.01 11.41
N ALA A 82 9.64 -8.21 10.85
CA ALA A 82 10.18 -8.43 9.52
C ALA A 82 9.25 -7.88 8.42
N LEU A 83 7.94 -8.02 8.58
CA LEU A 83 6.94 -7.43 7.70
C LEU A 83 7.05 -5.90 7.66
N VAL A 84 7.14 -5.26 8.82
CA VAL A 84 7.29 -3.79 8.94
C VAL A 84 8.54 -3.32 8.21
N LYS A 85 9.69 -3.99 8.36
CA LYS A 85 10.92 -3.64 7.63
C LYS A 85 10.75 -3.70 6.12
N LYS A 86 10.02 -4.69 5.61
CA LYS A 86 9.71 -4.79 4.18
C LYS A 86 8.82 -3.62 3.72
N MET A 87 7.81 -3.27 4.51
CA MET A 87 6.93 -2.14 4.22
C MET A 87 7.69 -0.81 4.24
N GLU A 88 8.54 -0.60 5.23
CA GLU A 88 9.43 0.57 5.32
C GLU A 88 10.34 0.69 4.10
N ARG A 89 10.86 -0.43 3.60
CA ARG A 89 11.68 -0.44 2.38
C ARG A 89 10.92 0.06 1.16
N PHE A 90 9.65 -0.30 1.01
CA PHE A 90 8.79 0.28 -0.04
C PHE A 90 8.59 1.78 0.14
N CYS A 91 8.39 2.25 1.37
CA CYS A 91 8.26 3.68 1.66
C CYS A 91 9.54 4.45 1.33
N GLU A 92 10.72 3.92 1.66
CA GLU A 92 12.01 4.54 1.40
C GLU A 92 12.28 4.78 -0.09
N VAL A 93 11.89 3.84 -0.96
CA VAL A 93 12.16 3.92 -2.39
C VAL A 93 11.08 4.65 -3.18
N GLU A 94 9.95 4.95 -2.57
CA GLU A 94 8.87 5.70 -3.21
C GLU A 94 9.19 7.21 -3.22
N ASP A 95 9.26 7.79 -4.40
CA ASP A 95 9.63 9.19 -4.60
C ASP A 95 8.44 10.16 -4.64
N VAL A 96 7.21 9.64 -4.77
CA VAL A 96 6.00 10.47 -4.77
C VAL A 96 5.47 10.64 -3.35
N PRO A 97 5.47 11.87 -2.78
CA PRO A 97 5.18 12.08 -1.35
C PRO A 97 3.82 11.57 -0.89
N CYS A 98 2.77 11.75 -1.67
CA CYS A 98 1.43 11.29 -1.27
C CYS A 98 1.29 9.76 -1.30
N ILE A 99 1.97 9.08 -2.24
CA ILE A 99 2.02 7.62 -2.29
C ILE A 99 2.81 7.08 -1.10
N ARG A 100 3.98 7.66 -0.84
CA ARG A 100 4.80 7.31 0.34
C ARG A 100 4.00 7.47 1.63
N ARG A 101 3.34 8.61 1.84
CA ARG A 101 2.50 8.86 3.03
C ARG A 101 1.41 7.80 3.18
N ALA A 102 0.75 7.40 2.10
CA ALA A 102 -0.27 6.36 2.16
C ALA A 102 0.31 5.00 2.57
N MET A 103 1.48 4.63 2.06
CA MET A 103 2.18 3.41 2.48
C MET A 103 2.62 3.48 3.95
N GLU A 104 3.16 4.61 4.40
CA GLU A 104 3.52 4.86 5.81
C GLU A 104 2.29 4.75 6.72
N THR A 105 1.15 5.26 6.28
CA THR A 105 -0.12 5.15 7.00
C THR A 105 -0.52 3.68 7.22
N ILE A 106 -0.39 2.84 6.19
CA ILE A 106 -0.65 1.40 6.32
C ILE A 106 0.36 0.75 7.26
N THR A 107 1.62 1.12 7.17
CA THR A 107 2.69 0.62 8.06
C THR A 107 2.42 0.98 9.52
N GLN A 108 1.97 2.20 9.79
CA GLN A 108 1.59 2.64 11.14
C GLN A 108 0.41 1.85 11.69
N ALA A 109 -0.57 1.50 10.87
CA ALA A 109 -1.68 0.65 11.28
C ALA A 109 -1.23 -0.75 11.71
N VAL A 110 -0.24 -1.33 11.01
CA VAL A 110 0.37 -2.61 11.38
C VAL A 110 1.12 -2.50 12.71
N LEU A 111 1.91 -1.45 12.91
CA LEU A 111 2.62 -1.20 14.16
C LEU A 111 1.68 -1.01 15.35
N ALA A 112 0.57 -0.31 15.14
CA ALA A 112 -0.44 -0.12 16.18
C ALA A 112 -1.05 -1.45 16.65
N GLU A 113 -1.33 -2.36 15.75
CA GLU A 113 -1.83 -3.69 16.09
C GLU A 113 -0.76 -4.50 16.84
N TYR A 114 0.49 -4.40 16.42
CA TYR A 114 1.61 -5.08 17.05
C TYR A 114 1.86 -4.60 18.50
N ASP A 115 1.72 -3.30 18.75
CA ASP A 115 1.91 -2.71 20.07
C ASP A 115 0.72 -2.95 21.03
N HIS A 116 -0.22 -3.82 20.65
CA HIS A 116 -1.41 -4.18 21.44
C HIS A 116 -2.22 -2.97 21.92
N LEU A 117 -2.24 -1.91 21.13
CA LEU A 117 -3.12 -0.79 21.39
C LEU A 117 -4.57 -1.27 21.23
N ASP A 118 -5.38 -1.10 22.28
CA ASP A 118 -6.76 -1.58 22.36
C ASP A 118 -7.66 -1.12 21.20
N HIS A 119 -7.17 -0.15 20.44
CA HIS A 119 -7.76 0.33 19.19
C HIS A 119 -6.68 0.64 18.16
N PRO A 120 -6.71 0.02 16.98
CA PRO A 120 -5.78 0.35 15.88
C PRO A 120 -5.99 1.78 15.33
N LEU A 121 -6.94 2.53 15.86
CA LEU A 121 -7.45 3.78 15.31
C LEU A 121 -7.00 5.09 15.93
N PRO A 122 -6.43 5.18 17.14
CA PRO A 122 -5.99 6.48 17.62
C PRO A 122 -4.81 7.04 16.84
N LEU A 123 -4.16 6.25 15.97
CA LEU A 123 -2.95 6.63 15.28
C LEU A 123 -3.16 7.46 14.03
N LEU A 124 -4.39 7.49 13.53
CA LEU A 124 -4.75 8.30 12.38
C LEU A 124 -5.95 9.14 12.77
N SER A 125 -5.71 10.40 13.03
CA SER A 125 -6.81 11.34 13.14
C SER A 125 -7.63 11.30 11.85
N GLU A 126 -8.93 11.50 11.97
CA GLU A 126 -9.82 11.61 10.81
C GLU A 126 -9.28 12.64 9.80
N ALA A 127 -8.69 13.73 10.29
CA ALA A 127 -8.08 14.76 9.47
C ALA A 127 -6.91 14.23 8.65
N GLU A 128 -5.97 13.48 9.24
CA GLU A 128 -4.83 12.89 8.52
C GLU A 128 -5.27 11.88 7.47
N TRP A 129 -6.29 11.06 7.79
CA TRP A 129 -6.87 10.14 6.84
C TRP A 129 -7.47 10.87 5.64
N ASN A 130 -8.29 11.88 5.91
CA ASN A 130 -8.94 12.67 4.85
C ASN A 130 -7.92 13.40 3.97
N ILE A 131 -6.84 13.93 4.53
CA ILE A 131 -5.73 14.54 3.78
C ILE A 131 -5.07 13.49 2.89
N THR A 132 -4.72 12.33 3.41
CA THR A 132 -4.10 11.25 2.64
C THR A 132 -4.96 10.84 1.45
N ILE A 133 -6.26 10.64 1.66
CA ILE A 133 -7.20 10.28 0.59
C ILE A 133 -7.34 11.41 -0.45
N ALA A 134 -7.46 12.66 0.00
CA ALA A 134 -7.57 13.81 -0.90
C ALA A 134 -6.32 13.98 -1.77
N ASP A 135 -5.14 13.84 -1.20
CA ASP A 135 -3.87 13.93 -1.92
C ASP A 135 -3.73 12.82 -2.97
N LEU A 136 -4.11 11.58 -2.62
CA LEU A 136 -4.11 10.47 -3.58
C LEU A 136 -5.08 10.70 -4.74
N LYS A 137 -6.28 11.20 -4.48
CA LYS A 137 -7.25 11.54 -5.53
C LYS A 137 -6.71 12.61 -6.48
N THR A 138 -6.17 13.69 -5.92
CA THR A 138 -5.56 14.78 -6.70
C THR A 138 -4.39 14.26 -7.53
N TYR A 139 -3.54 13.42 -6.96
CA TYR A 139 -2.43 12.80 -7.69
C TYR A 139 -2.93 11.89 -8.82
N ALA A 140 -3.93 11.05 -8.58
CA ALA A 140 -4.52 10.20 -9.62
C ALA A 140 -5.06 11.00 -10.80
N GLU A 141 -5.68 12.15 -10.54
CA GLU A 141 -6.14 13.07 -11.58
C GLU A 141 -4.98 13.68 -12.36
N SER A 142 -3.90 14.06 -11.68
CA SER A 142 -2.70 14.65 -12.29
C SER A 142 -1.95 13.70 -13.22
N ILE A 143 -2.11 12.40 -13.03
CA ILE A 143 -1.46 11.35 -13.84
C ILE A 143 -2.43 10.60 -14.75
N ALA A 144 -3.63 11.13 -14.98
CA ALA A 144 -4.69 10.44 -15.74
C ALA A 144 -4.23 10.00 -17.15
N ASP A 145 -3.39 10.80 -17.80
CA ASP A 145 -2.87 10.55 -19.15
C ASP A 145 -1.48 9.87 -19.15
N LYS A 146 -0.91 9.60 -17.97
CA LYS A 146 0.41 9.00 -17.84
C LYS A 146 0.39 7.51 -18.11
N LYS A 147 1.50 7.01 -18.68
CA LYS A 147 1.76 5.62 -18.96
C LYS A 147 3.00 5.14 -18.17
N PRO A 148 3.24 3.82 -18.06
CA PRO A 148 4.38 3.30 -17.33
C PRO A 148 5.72 3.91 -17.75
N GLU A 149 5.93 4.16 -19.03
CA GLU A 149 7.14 4.77 -19.58
C GLU A 149 7.42 6.19 -19.03
N ASP A 150 6.40 6.90 -18.59
CA ASP A 150 6.54 8.26 -18.04
C ASP A 150 7.13 8.28 -16.62
N PHE A 151 7.23 7.11 -15.97
CA PHE A 151 7.79 6.94 -14.63
C PHE A 151 9.20 6.31 -14.64
N ASN A 152 9.69 5.91 -15.81
CA ASN A 152 11.00 5.27 -15.99
C ASN A 152 12.06 6.30 -16.41
N GLY A 153 12.09 7.42 -15.72
CA GLY A 153 13.08 8.46 -15.92
C GLY A 153 14.31 8.32 -15.04
#